data_f6aca08bf4e9a6f3c17720ae5d135695
#
_entry.id   f6aca08bf4e9a6f3c17720ae5d135695
#
_cell.length_a   1.000
_cell.length_b   1.000
_cell.length_c   1.000
_cell.angle_alpha   90.00
_cell.angle_beta   90.00
_cell.angle_gamma   90.00
#
_symmetry.space_group_name_H-M   'P 1'
#
loop_
_entity.id
_entity.type
_entity.pdbx_description
1 polymer ?
#
loop_
_entity_poly.entity_id
_entity_poly.type
_entity_poly.pdbx_seq_one_letter_code
_entity_poly.pdbx_strand_id
1 'polypeptide(L)'
;KVVYEYIDDLNPHLAGTDELPVNVREKYEKTMKEKDSIVVVTADALQRDVLSKRGDSHLVFSCNGVDYNHFHNEIDPDFKFEKEFAEILEKGQPMIGYYGALAKWFDYQLVKELAETGKYQIVLFGIKYDDSYEKAGLDRQENVHFLGSRDYHVLQNYAAKMDVLTIPFLINEITKATSPVKLFEYMALNKPIVTTDMDECRKYQSVLIGH
;
A
#
# COMPACT_ATOMS: atom_id res chain seq x y z
N LYS A 1 -1.64 -3.77 -31.87
CA LYS A 1 -2.51 -3.15 -30.85
C LYS A 1 -1.62 -2.72 -29.70
N VAL A 2 -1.91 -1.56 -29.12
CA VAL A 2 -1.24 -1.03 -27.92
C VAL A 2 -2.08 -1.41 -26.72
N VAL A 3 -1.44 -1.89 -25.66
CA VAL A 3 -2.02 -2.05 -24.32
C VAL A 3 -1.42 -0.95 -23.45
N TYR A 4 -2.28 -0.18 -22.80
CA TYR A 4 -1.90 0.86 -21.87
C TYR A 4 -2.41 0.48 -20.47
N GLU A 5 -1.49 0.20 -19.58
CA GLU A 5 -1.79 -0.07 -18.18
C GLU A 5 -1.82 1.25 -17.41
N TYR A 6 -3.01 1.64 -16.97
CA TYR A 6 -3.26 2.83 -16.17
C TYR A 6 -3.53 2.36 -14.74
N ILE A 7 -2.45 2.19 -13.99
CA ILE A 7 -2.45 1.52 -12.68
C ILE A 7 -2.44 2.51 -11.51
N ASP A 8 -1.99 3.74 -11.73
CA ASP A 8 -1.96 4.82 -10.74
C ASP A 8 -2.40 6.13 -11.38
N ASP A 9 -2.91 7.04 -10.56
CA ASP A 9 -3.26 8.39 -11.02
C ASP A 9 -2.01 9.12 -11.54
N LEU A 10 -2.19 9.89 -12.61
CA LEU A 10 -1.15 10.72 -13.18
C LEU A 10 -0.96 12.02 -12.37
N ASN A 11 -0.83 11.88 -11.07
CA ASN A 11 -0.51 13.02 -10.20
C ASN A 11 1.02 13.19 -10.13
N PRO A 12 1.56 14.37 -10.52
CA PRO A 12 3.01 14.61 -10.51
C PRO A 12 3.63 14.37 -9.13
N HIS A 13 2.87 14.61 -8.07
CA HIS A 13 3.33 14.39 -6.70
C HIS A 13 3.60 12.91 -6.35
N LEU A 14 3.05 11.94 -7.09
CA LEU A 14 3.43 10.53 -6.97
C LEU A 14 4.88 10.28 -7.43
N ALA A 15 5.31 11.02 -8.43
CA ALA A 15 6.68 10.97 -8.93
C ALA A 15 7.65 11.86 -8.14
N GLY A 16 7.19 12.54 -7.09
CA GLY A 16 8.00 13.50 -6.32
C GLY A 16 8.34 14.77 -7.11
N THR A 17 7.56 15.11 -8.13
CA THR A 17 7.75 16.27 -9.01
C THR A 17 6.55 17.18 -8.97
N ASP A 18 6.71 18.44 -9.37
CA ASP A 18 5.60 19.40 -9.48
C ASP A 18 4.84 19.26 -10.81
N GLU A 19 5.45 18.64 -11.80
CA GLU A 19 4.85 18.42 -13.12
C GLU A 19 5.09 16.99 -13.60
N LEU A 20 4.10 16.45 -14.32
CA LEU A 20 4.28 15.18 -15.04
C LEU A 20 5.33 15.34 -16.15
N PRO A 21 6.22 14.35 -16.32
CA PRO A 21 7.08 14.30 -17.49
C PRO A 21 6.26 14.40 -18.79
N VAL A 22 6.71 15.24 -19.70
CA VAL A 22 5.98 15.52 -20.96
C VAL A 22 5.63 14.25 -21.71
N ASN A 23 6.55 13.30 -21.79
CA ASN A 23 6.34 12.03 -22.46
C ASN A 23 5.26 11.14 -21.78
N VAL A 24 5.06 11.25 -20.48
CA VAL A 24 3.99 10.53 -19.75
C VAL A 24 2.65 11.15 -20.09
N ARG A 25 2.55 12.47 -20.02
CA ARG A 25 1.34 13.23 -20.40
C ARG A 25 0.94 12.96 -21.84
N GLU A 26 1.87 13.08 -22.78
CA GLU A 26 1.62 12.86 -24.20
C GLU A 26 1.14 11.42 -24.49
N LYS A 27 1.77 10.42 -23.89
CA LYS A 27 1.34 9.01 -24.02
C LYS A 27 -0.08 8.81 -23.52
N TYR A 28 -0.40 9.35 -22.35
CA TYR A 28 -1.75 9.27 -21.78
C TYR A 28 -2.77 9.95 -22.70
N GLU A 29 -2.54 11.22 -23.10
CA GLU A 29 -3.45 11.96 -23.96
C GLU A 29 -3.64 11.28 -25.32
N LYS A 30 -2.57 10.76 -25.90
CA LYS A 30 -2.64 9.98 -27.13
C LYS A 30 -3.51 8.74 -26.97
N THR A 31 -3.30 7.98 -25.89
CA THR A 31 -4.06 6.78 -25.61
C THR A 31 -5.55 7.09 -25.39
N MET A 32 -5.87 8.19 -24.72
CA MET A 32 -7.28 8.60 -24.53
C MET A 32 -7.98 9.00 -25.82
N LYS A 33 -7.22 9.47 -26.85
CA LYS A 33 -7.75 9.81 -28.17
C LYS A 33 -7.83 8.60 -29.11
N GLU A 34 -6.93 7.64 -28.99
CA GLU A 34 -6.84 6.46 -29.87
C GLU A 34 -7.72 5.32 -29.36
N LYS A 35 -8.95 5.18 -29.91
CA LYS A 35 -9.92 4.19 -29.46
C LYS A 35 -9.53 2.72 -29.72
N ASP A 36 -8.54 2.48 -30.57
CA ASP A 36 -8.05 1.12 -30.88
C ASP A 36 -7.08 0.55 -29.84
N SER A 37 -6.58 1.39 -28.92
CA SER A 37 -5.76 0.98 -27.79
C SER A 37 -6.62 0.29 -26.74
N ILE A 38 -6.10 -0.78 -26.16
CA ILE A 38 -6.68 -1.41 -24.97
C ILE A 38 -6.19 -0.63 -23.74
N VAL A 39 -7.09 -0.19 -22.88
CA VAL A 39 -6.74 0.45 -21.62
C VAL A 39 -7.13 -0.48 -20.48
N VAL A 40 -6.16 -0.80 -19.63
CA VAL A 40 -6.36 -1.62 -18.42
C VAL A 40 -6.28 -0.70 -17.22
N VAL A 41 -7.28 -0.77 -16.33
CA VAL A 41 -7.33 0.03 -15.10
C VAL A 41 -7.46 -0.86 -13.88
N THR A 42 -6.90 -0.42 -12.75
CA THR A 42 -6.85 -1.20 -11.51
C THR A 42 -7.79 -0.69 -10.42
N ALA A 43 -8.33 0.53 -10.57
CA ALA A 43 -9.18 1.18 -9.58
C ALA A 43 -10.41 1.84 -10.24
N ASP A 44 -11.48 1.96 -9.48
CA ASP A 44 -12.74 2.57 -9.97
C ASP A 44 -12.56 4.04 -10.36
N ALA A 45 -11.71 4.78 -9.64
CA ALA A 45 -11.43 6.17 -9.97
C ALA A 45 -10.76 6.29 -11.36
N LEU A 46 -9.81 5.41 -11.67
CA LEU A 46 -9.14 5.35 -12.96
C LEU A 46 -10.11 4.91 -14.07
N GLN A 47 -11.01 3.97 -13.76
CA GLN A 47 -12.06 3.56 -14.69
C GLN A 47 -12.98 4.74 -15.04
N ARG A 48 -13.46 5.48 -14.04
CA ARG A 48 -14.28 6.67 -14.25
C ARG A 48 -13.57 7.72 -15.10
N ASP A 49 -12.28 7.92 -14.86
CA ASP A 49 -11.48 8.85 -15.64
C ASP A 49 -11.44 8.46 -17.13
N VAL A 50 -11.14 7.20 -17.44
CA VAL A 50 -11.12 6.69 -18.82
C VAL A 50 -12.50 6.79 -19.47
N LEU A 51 -13.54 6.37 -18.77
CA LEU A 51 -14.93 6.43 -19.28
C LEU A 51 -15.32 7.86 -19.65
N SER A 52 -14.93 8.84 -18.85
CA SER A 52 -15.24 10.26 -19.10
C SER A 52 -14.55 10.82 -20.35
N LYS A 53 -13.38 10.29 -20.71
CA LYS A 53 -12.53 10.82 -21.79
C LYS A 53 -12.69 10.08 -23.12
N ARG A 54 -12.91 8.76 -23.07
CA ARG A 54 -12.97 7.94 -24.30
C ARG A 54 -14.15 6.96 -24.37
N GLY A 55 -14.95 6.83 -23.32
CA GLY A 55 -15.97 5.79 -23.21
C GLY A 55 -15.37 4.42 -22.88
N ASP A 56 -16.16 3.36 -23.08
CA ASP A 56 -15.85 1.98 -22.68
C ASP A 56 -15.13 1.15 -23.76
N SER A 57 -14.85 1.74 -24.91
CA SER A 57 -14.21 1.02 -26.02
C SER A 57 -12.83 0.49 -25.61
N HIS A 58 -12.67 -0.85 -25.63
CA HIS A 58 -11.45 -1.55 -25.24
C HIS A 58 -10.94 -1.20 -23.83
N LEU A 59 -11.84 -0.85 -22.92
CA LEU A 59 -11.57 -0.66 -21.51
C LEU A 59 -11.69 -2.01 -20.76
N VAL A 60 -10.65 -2.35 -20.00
CA VAL A 60 -10.60 -3.56 -19.18
C VAL A 60 -10.36 -3.15 -17.73
N PHE A 61 -11.22 -3.60 -16.84
CA PHE A 61 -10.97 -3.49 -15.40
C PHE A 61 -10.25 -4.76 -14.94
N SER A 62 -9.07 -4.59 -14.35
CA SER A 62 -8.27 -5.68 -13.80
C SER A 62 -7.66 -5.20 -12.49
N CYS A 63 -8.29 -5.51 -11.37
CA CYS A 63 -7.75 -5.18 -10.06
C CYS A 63 -6.38 -5.83 -9.84
N ASN A 64 -5.62 -5.26 -8.91
CA ASN A 64 -4.40 -5.89 -8.43
C ASN A 64 -4.70 -7.26 -7.81
N GLY A 65 -3.68 -8.09 -7.73
CA GLY A 65 -3.75 -9.43 -7.16
C GLY A 65 -2.50 -9.74 -6.34
N VAL A 66 -2.40 -10.98 -5.92
CA VAL A 66 -1.31 -11.48 -5.09
C VAL A 66 -0.93 -12.89 -5.53
N ASP A 67 0.33 -13.25 -5.35
CA ASP A 67 0.73 -14.66 -5.31
C ASP A 67 0.21 -15.29 -4.02
N TYR A 68 -0.99 -15.86 -4.10
CA TYR A 68 -1.66 -16.46 -2.96
C TYR A 68 -0.83 -17.58 -2.33
N ASN A 69 -0.16 -18.41 -3.17
CA ASN A 69 0.64 -19.51 -2.65
C ASN A 69 1.79 -18.98 -1.79
N HIS A 70 2.48 -17.96 -2.25
CA HIS A 70 3.59 -17.34 -1.55
C HIS A 70 3.17 -16.78 -0.18
N PHE A 71 2.09 -16.01 -0.11
CA PHE A 71 1.67 -15.37 1.14
C PHE A 71 0.89 -16.30 2.07
N HIS A 72 0.24 -17.35 1.56
CA HIS A 72 -0.59 -18.23 2.38
C HIS A 72 0.11 -19.53 2.79
N ASN A 73 0.81 -20.18 1.86
CA ASN A 73 1.33 -21.54 2.06
C ASN A 73 2.83 -21.58 2.35
N GLU A 74 3.60 -20.55 1.97
CA GLU A 74 5.06 -20.52 2.12
C GLU A 74 5.52 -19.81 3.40
N ILE A 75 4.69 -19.78 4.44
CA ILE A 75 5.09 -19.29 5.76
C ILE A 75 5.92 -20.39 6.43
N ASP A 76 7.19 -20.09 6.70
CA ASP A 76 8.10 -21.00 7.39
C ASP A 76 7.94 -20.88 8.90
N PRO A 77 7.44 -21.92 9.60
CA PRO A 77 7.28 -21.89 11.05
C PRO A 77 8.61 -21.83 11.82
N ASP A 78 9.70 -22.30 11.19
CA ASP A 78 11.04 -22.34 11.75
C ASP A 78 11.92 -21.16 11.31
N PHE A 79 11.32 -20.16 10.63
CA PHE A 79 12.02 -18.98 10.14
C PHE A 79 12.74 -18.25 11.28
N LYS A 80 14.04 -18.02 11.08
CA LYS A 80 14.87 -17.32 12.05
C LYS A 80 14.90 -15.82 11.77
N PHE A 81 14.26 -15.09 12.66
CA PHE A 81 14.25 -13.64 12.62
C PHE A 81 15.59 -13.06 13.10
N GLU A 82 15.91 -11.88 12.61
CA GLU A 82 17.02 -11.09 13.14
C GLU A 82 16.76 -10.71 14.59
N LYS A 83 17.83 -10.48 15.33
CA LYS A 83 17.80 -10.17 16.77
C LYS A 83 16.83 -9.03 17.10
N GLU A 84 16.86 -7.95 16.34
CA GLU A 84 15.99 -6.78 16.56
C GLU A 84 14.50 -7.13 16.50
N PHE A 85 14.07 -7.91 15.49
CA PHE A 85 12.68 -8.33 15.39
C PHE A 85 12.31 -9.38 16.46
N ALA A 86 13.23 -10.28 16.79
CA ALA A 86 13.02 -11.25 17.86
C ALA A 86 12.81 -10.57 19.22
N GLU A 87 13.56 -9.52 19.54
CA GLU A 87 13.39 -8.72 20.76
C GLU A 87 12.02 -8.04 20.83
N ILE A 88 11.46 -7.62 19.67
CA ILE A 88 10.09 -7.08 19.62
C ILE A 88 9.06 -8.15 19.93
N LEU A 89 9.23 -9.36 19.38
CA LEU A 89 8.36 -10.51 19.67
C LEU A 89 8.37 -10.89 21.16
N GLU A 90 9.53 -10.83 21.80
CA GLU A 90 9.70 -11.16 23.22
C GLU A 90 8.95 -10.19 24.16
N LYS A 91 8.62 -8.98 23.69
CA LYS A 91 7.82 -8.03 24.50
C LYS A 91 6.39 -8.54 24.77
N GLY A 92 5.88 -9.45 23.95
CA GLY A 92 4.57 -10.08 24.14
C GLY A 92 3.36 -9.13 24.04
N GLN A 93 3.57 -7.94 23.50
CA GLN A 93 2.49 -6.97 23.23
C GLN A 93 1.92 -7.19 21.81
N PRO A 94 0.64 -6.87 21.58
CA PRO A 94 0.06 -6.96 20.25
C PRO A 94 0.82 -6.11 19.26
N MET A 95 1.03 -6.64 18.04
CA MET A 95 1.80 -5.99 16.99
C MET A 95 0.92 -5.51 15.84
N ILE A 96 1.09 -4.25 15.47
CA ILE A 96 0.49 -3.66 14.28
C ILE A 96 1.59 -3.53 13.22
N GLY A 97 1.39 -4.17 12.07
CA GLY A 97 2.38 -4.21 10.98
C GLY A 97 1.99 -3.40 9.76
N TYR A 98 2.97 -2.79 9.14
CA TYR A 98 2.89 -2.20 7.80
C TYR A 98 4.15 -2.53 7.03
N TYR A 99 4.02 -2.82 5.75
CA TYR A 99 5.15 -2.85 4.83
C TYR A 99 4.87 -2.10 3.53
N GLY A 100 5.88 -1.41 3.03
CA GLY A 100 5.83 -0.60 1.83
C GLY A 100 6.61 0.71 1.96
N ALA A 101 6.54 1.56 0.95
CA ALA A 101 7.17 2.87 1.01
C ALA A 101 6.52 3.75 2.09
N LEU A 102 7.35 4.41 2.88
CA LEU A 102 6.99 5.44 3.83
C LEU A 102 7.22 6.80 3.14
N ALA A 103 6.14 7.50 2.84
CA ALA A 103 6.14 8.74 2.08
C ALA A 103 5.00 9.65 2.53
N LYS A 104 4.86 10.81 1.90
CA LYS A 104 3.85 11.83 2.22
C LYS A 104 2.38 11.37 2.19
N TRP A 105 2.07 10.22 1.58
CA TRP A 105 0.72 9.64 1.61
C TRP A 105 0.43 8.76 2.83
N PHE A 106 1.46 8.42 3.62
CA PHE A 106 1.32 7.68 4.85
C PHE A 106 0.85 8.61 5.98
N ASP A 107 -0.16 8.21 6.74
CA ASP A 107 -0.68 8.98 7.86
C ASP A 107 0.17 8.77 9.11
N TYR A 108 1.24 9.54 9.18
CA TYR A 108 2.17 9.50 10.32
C TYR A 108 1.52 9.97 11.63
N GLN A 109 0.55 10.88 11.54
CA GLN A 109 -0.13 11.39 12.73
C GLN A 109 -0.99 10.29 13.37
N LEU A 110 -1.75 9.55 12.56
CA LEU A 110 -2.53 8.40 13.02
C LEU A 110 -1.63 7.34 13.69
N VAL A 111 -0.50 7.01 13.06
CA VAL A 111 0.45 6.04 13.62
C VAL A 111 1.06 6.54 14.92
N LYS A 112 1.36 7.83 15.03
CA LYS A 112 1.87 8.44 16.23
C LYS A 112 0.84 8.38 17.38
N GLU A 113 -0.41 8.70 17.11
CA GLU A 113 -1.50 8.61 18.10
C GLU A 113 -1.70 7.17 18.59
N LEU A 114 -1.62 6.17 17.69
CA LEU A 114 -1.63 4.77 18.07
C LEU A 114 -0.44 4.41 18.98
N ALA A 115 0.76 4.89 18.64
CA ALA A 115 1.96 4.66 19.43
C ALA A 115 1.86 5.27 20.84
N GLU A 116 1.32 6.49 20.95
CA GLU A 116 1.14 7.19 22.22
C GLU A 116 0.19 6.47 23.20
N THR A 117 -0.64 5.55 22.70
CA THR A 117 -1.46 4.70 23.59
C THR A 117 -0.62 3.73 24.42
N GLY A 118 0.60 3.43 24.01
CA GLY A 118 1.51 2.45 24.68
C GLY A 118 1.03 1.01 24.67
N LYS A 119 -0.06 0.69 23.97
CA LYS A 119 -0.70 -0.63 24.00
C LYS A 119 -0.14 -1.61 22.97
N TYR A 120 0.51 -1.11 21.94
CA TYR A 120 0.92 -1.88 20.76
C TYR A 120 2.39 -1.69 20.46
N GLN A 121 3.01 -2.70 19.86
CA GLN A 121 4.26 -2.54 19.13
C GLN A 121 3.91 -2.26 17.66
N ILE A 122 4.42 -1.20 17.07
CA ILE A 122 4.17 -0.82 15.68
C ILE A 122 5.42 -1.14 14.87
N VAL A 123 5.30 -2.02 13.88
CA VAL A 123 6.43 -2.51 13.09
C VAL A 123 6.27 -2.06 11.64
N LEU A 124 7.25 -1.33 11.15
CA LEU A 124 7.25 -0.74 9.83
C LEU A 124 8.41 -1.30 9.01
N PHE A 125 8.10 -1.93 7.87
CA PHE A 125 9.07 -2.39 6.90
C PHE A 125 9.00 -1.59 5.61
N GLY A 126 10.13 -1.37 4.96
CA GLY A 126 10.18 -0.75 3.64
C GLY A 126 11.26 0.32 3.51
N ILE A 127 11.05 1.24 2.59
CA ILE A 127 11.96 2.34 2.31
C ILE A 127 11.34 3.67 2.75
N LYS A 128 12.17 4.58 3.20
CA LYS A 128 11.80 5.99 3.36
C LYS A 128 11.93 6.64 1.99
N TYR A 129 10.79 6.88 1.36
CA TYR A 129 10.72 7.36 -0.02
C TYR A 129 11.03 8.86 -0.13
N ASP A 130 10.66 9.60 0.92
CA ASP A 130 10.94 11.03 1.08
C ASP A 130 11.27 11.33 2.56
N ASP A 131 11.37 12.60 2.91
CA ASP A 131 11.74 13.06 4.26
C ASP A 131 10.56 13.12 5.25
N SER A 132 9.39 12.60 4.87
CA SER A 132 8.17 12.67 5.70
C SER A 132 8.28 11.87 6.99
N TYR A 133 8.96 10.72 6.94
CA TYR A 133 9.18 9.88 8.12
C TYR A 133 10.02 10.61 9.19
N GLU A 134 11.13 11.24 8.78
CA GLU A 134 12.02 11.98 9.67
C GLU A 134 11.29 13.20 10.27
N LYS A 135 10.52 13.91 9.46
CA LYS A 135 9.72 15.06 9.89
C LYS A 135 8.64 14.68 10.90
N ALA A 136 8.05 13.50 10.74
CA ALA A 136 7.02 13.00 11.66
C ALA A 136 7.57 12.65 13.05
N GLY A 137 8.85 12.29 13.14
CA GLY A 137 9.51 11.99 14.41
C GLY A 137 9.00 10.72 15.07
N LEU A 138 8.57 9.72 14.27
CA LEU A 138 8.15 8.40 14.78
C LEU A 138 9.29 7.63 15.44
N ASP A 139 10.53 7.90 15.08
CA ASP A 139 11.75 7.36 15.70
C ASP A 139 11.92 7.70 17.18
N ARG A 140 11.16 8.68 17.69
CA ARG A 140 11.13 9.05 19.11
C ARG A 140 10.17 8.22 19.96
N GLN A 141 9.36 7.39 19.32
CA GLN A 141 8.42 6.51 20.00
C GLN A 141 9.09 5.15 20.25
N GLU A 142 9.23 4.75 21.52
CA GLU A 142 9.91 3.51 21.93
C GLU A 142 9.23 2.23 21.41
N ASN A 143 7.96 2.32 21.05
CA ASN A 143 7.15 1.21 20.55
C ASN A 143 6.90 1.27 19.03
N VAL A 144 7.62 2.15 18.30
CA VAL A 144 7.62 2.20 16.83
C VAL A 144 8.97 1.73 16.31
N HIS A 145 8.95 0.69 15.51
CA HIS A 145 10.15 0.01 15.00
C HIS A 145 10.19 0.10 13.48
N PHE A 146 11.10 0.90 12.94
CA PHE A 146 11.39 0.92 11.52
C PHE A 146 12.55 -0.03 11.23
N LEU A 147 12.26 -1.16 10.61
CA LEU A 147 13.23 -2.24 10.39
C LEU A 147 13.82 -2.27 8.97
N GLY A 148 13.52 -1.25 8.15
CA GLY A 148 13.99 -1.20 6.77
C GLY A 148 13.32 -2.23 5.85
N SER A 149 13.83 -2.36 4.64
CA SER A 149 13.27 -3.28 3.64
C SER A 149 13.57 -4.74 3.98
N ARG A 150 12.66 -5.62 3.59
CA ARG A 150 12.85 -7.07 3.58
C ARG A 150 12.72 -7.59 2.15
N ASP A 151 13.44 -8.66 1.87
CA ASP A 151 13.28 -9.36 0.61
C ASP A 151 11.84 -9.91 0.51
N TYR A 152 11.26 -9.82 -0.68
CA TYR A 152 9.90 -10.27 -0.95
C TYR A 152 9.69 -11.73 -0.55
N HIS A 153 10.69 -12.59 -0.83
CA HIS A 153 10.60 -14.03 -0.57
C HIS A 153 10.61 -14.43 0.92
N VAL A 154 10.85 -13.49 1.83
CA VAL A 154 10.81 -13.76 3.27
C VAL A 154 9.82 -12.86 4.01
N LEU A 155 9.28 -11.84 3.34
CA LEU A 155 8.42 -10.82 3.92
C LEU A 155 7.16 -11.41 4.58
N GLN A 156 6.58 -12.46 3.97
CA GLN A 156 5.41 -13.17 4.49
C GLN A 156 5.65 -13.72 5.90
N ASN A 157 6.87 -14.14 6.24
CA ASN A 157 7.19 -14.67 7.56
C ASN A 157 7.09 -13.59 8.65
N TYR A 158 7.55 -12.38 8.33
CA TYR A 158 7.42 -11.21 9.24
C TYR A 158 5.96 -10.78 9.37
N ALA A 159 5.27 -10.63 8.25
CA ALA A 159 3.87 -10.21 8.23
C ALA A 159 2.95 -11.20 8.96
N ALA A 160 3.25 -12.51 8.89
CA ALA A 160 2.51 -13.55 9.60
C ALA A 160 2.61 -13.42 11.13
N LYS A 161 3.62 -12.73 11.66
CA LYS A 161 3.76 -12.49 13.12
C LYS A 161 2.96 -11.30 13.61
N MET A 162 2.45 -10.45 12.72
CA MET A 162 1.61 -9.32 13.11
C MET A 162 0.23 -9.79 13.56
N ASP A 163 -0.33 -9.16 14.58
CA ASP A 163 -1.71 -9.40 15.02
C ASP A 163 -2.69 -8.67 14.11
N VAL A 164 -2.31 -7.48 13.64
CA VAL A 164 -3.08 -6.66 12.72
C VAL A 164 -2.14 -6.09 11.65
N LEU A 165 -2.57 -6.12 10.40
CA LEU A 165 -1.91 -5.43 9.30
C LEU A 165 -2.69 -4.16 8.93
N THR A 166 -1.99 -3.06 8.66
CA THR A 166 -2.65 -1.77 8.42
C THR A 166 -2.19 -1.10 7.13
N ILE A 167 -3.09 -0.31 6.54
CA ILE A 167 -2.79 0.60 5.43
C ILE A 167 -3.25 2.01 5.87
N PRO A 168 -2.42 2.71 6.64
CA PRO A 168 -2.76 4.02 7.20
C PRO A 168 -2.39 5.12 6.21
N PHE A 169 -3.15 5.23 5.12
CA PHE A 169 -2.90 6.26 4.12
C PHE A 169 -3.79 7.48 4.35
N LEU A 170 -3.23 8.66 4.13
CA LEU A 170 -4.01 9.90 4.07
C LEU A 170 -5.05 9.81 2.96
N ILE A 171 -6.27 10.23 3.24
CA ILE A 171 -7.33 10.27 2.22
C ILE A 171 -7.20 11.58 1.43
N ASN A 172 -6.72 11.46 0.21
CA ASN A 172 -6.54 12.55 -0.74
C ASN A 172 -6.77 12.06 -2.17
N GLU A 173 -6.65 12.95 -3.15
CA GLU A 173 -6.91 12.59 -4.57
C GLU A 173 -5.99 11.47 -5.08
N ILE A 174 -4.77 11.37 -4.55
CA ILE A 174 -3.82 10.31 -4.90
C ILE A 174 -4.33 8.96 -4.40
N THR A 175 -4.63 8.88 -3.10
CA THR A 175 -4.98 7.62 -2.44
C THR A 175 -6.37 7.13 -2.80
N LYS A 176 -7.28 8.01 -3.21
CA LYS A 176 -8.61 7.65 -3.77
C LYS A 176 -8.53 6.85 -5.07
N ALA A 177 -7.47 7.07 -5.85
CA ALA A 177 -7.24 6.36 -7.11
C ALA A 177 -6.30 5.14 -6.96
N THR A 178 -5.86 4.85 -5.73
CA THR A 178 -4.89 3.79 -5.47
C THR A 178 -5.59 2.49 -5.06
N SER A 179 -5.27 1.41 -5.78
CA SER A 179 -5.59 0.04 -5.37
C SER A 179 -4.32 -0.58 -4.73
N PRO A 180 -4.21 -0.63 -3.39
CA PRO A 180 -2.97 -1.05 -2.76
C PRO A 180 -2.74 -2.56 -2.94
N VAL A 181 -1.63 -2.96 -3.58
CA VAL A 181 -1.27 -4.38 -3.76
C VAL A 181 -1.19 -5.12 -2.41
N LYS A 182 -0.63 -4.46 -1.39
CA LYS A 182 -0.51 -5.03 -0.03
C LYS A 182 -1.83 -5.44 0.61
N LEU A 183 -2.96 -4.87 0.18
CA LEU A 183 -4.28 -5.28 0.64
C LEU A 183 -4.54 -6.75 0.30
N PHE A 184 -4.20 -7.17 -0.91
CA PHE A 184 -4.39 -8.55 -1.38
C PHE A 184 -3.41 -9.50 -0.68
N GLU A 185 -2.19 -9.06 -0.44
CA GLU A 185 -1.17 -9.80 0.32
C GLU A 185 -1.62 -10.02 1.76
N TYR A 186 -2.17 -9.00 2.41
CA TYR A 186 -2.73 -9.08 3.77
C TYR A 186 -3.92 -10.02 3.84
N MET A 187 -4.81 -9.99 2.84
CA MET A 187 -5.92 -10.94 2.75
C MET A 187 -5.43 -12.38 2.58
N ALA A 188 -4.41 -12.61 1.74
CA ALA A 188 -3.81 -13.93 1.55
C ALA A 188 -3.18 -14.48 2.82
N LEU A 189 -2.59 -13.63 3.66
CA LEU A 189 -2.07 -13.99 4.99
C LEU A 189 -3.16 -14.34 5.99
N ASN A 190 -4.43 -14.10 5.66
CA ASN A 190 -5.58 -14.28 6.55
C ASN A 190 -5.43 -13.53 7.89
N LYS A 191 -4.87 -12.32 7.85
CA LYS A 191 -4.70 -11.45 9.02
C LYS A 191 -5.82 -10.44 9.13
N PRO A 192 -6.17 -10.00 10.34
CA PRO A 192 -7.01 -8.82 10.53
C PRO A 192 -6.38 -7.61 9.82
N ILE A 193 -7.20 -6.88 9.06
CA ILE A 193 -6.76 -5.73 8.27
C ILE A 193 -7.53 -4.50 8.72
N VAL A 194 -6.81 -3.44 9.03
CA VAL A 194 -7.39 -2.12 9.32
C VAL A 194 -6.81 -1.10 8.35
N THR A 195 -7.67 -0.36 7.67
CA THR A 195 -7.24 0.70 6.74
C THR A 195 -7.93 2.00 7.06
N THR A 196 -7.36 3.11 6.64
CA THR A 196 -8.11 4.36 6.49
C THR A 196 -9.17 4.20 5.40
N ASP A 197 -10.08 5.15 5.29
CA ASP A 197 -11.29 5.06 4.50
C ASP A 197 -11.05 5.19 2.98
N MET A 198 -10.27 4.26 2.43
CA MET A 198 -9.95 4.20 1.01
C MET A 198 -11.07 3.51 0.21
N ASP A 199 -11.47 4.09 -0.93
CA ASP A 199 -12.53 3.56 -1.79
C ASP A 199 -12.29 2.11 -2.20
N GLU A 200 -11.04 1.77 -2.59
CA GLU A 200 -10.68 0.42 -3.01
C GLU A 200 -10.70 -0.59 -1.85
N CYS A 201 -10.42 -0.16 -0.61
CA CYS A 201 -10.45 -1.03 0.57
C CYS A 201 -11.87 -1.33 1.03
N ARG A 202 -12.81 -0.40 0.88
CA ARG A 202 -14.22 -0.59 1.23
C ARG A 202 -14.92 -1.73 0.49
N LYS A 203 -14.39 -2.15 -0.64
CA LYS A 203 -14.96 -3.23 -1.46
C LYS A 203 -14.91 -4.59 -0.78
N TYR A 204 -14.06 -4.75 0.24
CA TYR A 204 -13.78 -6.05 0.84
C TYR A 204 -14.31 -6.11 2.28
N GLN A 205 -15.23 -7.05 2.54
CA GLN A 205 -15.86 -7.24 3.86
C GLN A 205 -14.89 -7.69 4.95
N SER A 206 -13.73 -8.23 4.57
CA SER A 206 -12.66 -8.65 5.49
C SER A 206 -11.81 -7.50 6.01
N VAL A 207 -12.04 -6.28 5.55
CA VAL A 207 -11.27 -5.09 5.90
C VAL A 207 -12.08 -4.21 6.84
N LEU A 208 -11.47 -3.84 7.96
CA LEU A 208 -12.03 -2.86 8.89
C LEU A 208 -11.59 -1.45 8.49
N ILE A 209 -12.52 -0.55 8.38
CA ILE A 209 -12.26 0.85 8.09
C ILE A 209 -12.16 1.62 9.40
N GLY A 210 -10.98 2.20 9.66
CA GLY A 210 -10.74 3.10 10.77
C GLY A 210 -11.13 4.54 10.41
N HIS A 211 -11.69 5.27 11.37
CA HIS A 211 -12.08 6.68 11.25
C HIS A 211 -11.37 7.51 12.31
#